data_1480f42afd16d40a6d687f831d3a158c
#
_entry.id   1480f42afd16d40a6d687f831d3a158c
#
_cell.length_a   1.000
_cell.length_b   1.000
_cell.length_c   1.000
_cell.angle_alpha   90.00
_cell.angle_beta   90.00
_cell.angle_gamma   90.00
#
_symmetry.space_group_name_H-M   'P 1'
#
loop_
_entity.id
_entity.type
_entity.pdbx_description
1 polymer ?
#
loop_
_entity_poly.entity_id
_entity_poly.type
_entity_poly.pdbx_seq_one_letter_code
_entity_poly.pdbx_strand_id
1 'polypeptide(L)'
;AGITNYLASEVYADDGTVLGRFYLENRSNVRYDEISPAFIEALIATEDARFFEHDGVDFRSWLRVLFKTLLQNDPSSGGGSTLSQQLTKNIYPRERYPFASLLINTLREVLIARRLELLYSKEEILELYLNTVAFSENTFGIKVAAQRFFNTTPDRLDPAQSAVLVAMLKAPSTYDPLRHPERSRQRRNLVLRQMAYYGYLAPAAADSMAAEPLCLEYFPLDHDYGPATYFREHLRLEVKSMLRDRRKANGTAYNLYTDGLRIYTSINPFLQYYAEEAVKEHMAALQQIFDDHLEGDTPWELDTVLHLAKYRSARYRNLRQRGMDASTIDSLFRTPVRMKIFSWEQGEKEVELTPLDSLRYYLGLLNAGLLAMEPATGEVKAWVGGIDYQYFKYDHVKARRQVGSTFKPLVYATALSQGIPPCSYTLNALRTYRRYGFWTPRNASHRYGGFFSMEGGLINSINTVTVNLARSEERRVGKEC
;
A
#
# COMPACT_ATOMS: atom_id res chain seq x y z
N ALA A 1 -12.80 -8.84 -30.45
CA ALA A 1 -12.24 -9.08 -29.13
C ALA A 1 -12.32 -7.76 -28.37
N GLY A 2 -13.06 -7.74 -27.26
CA GLY A 2 -13.18 -6.55 -26.44
C GLY A 2 -11.82 -6.20 -25.81
N ILE A 3 -11.58 -4.91 -25.57
CA ILE A 3 -10.39 -4.42 -24.87
C ILE A 3 -10.52 -4.88 -23.41
N THR A 4 -9.71 -5.84 -23.00
CA THR A 4 -9.65 -6.27 -21.60
C THR A 4 -8.56 -5.47 -20.88
N ASN A 5 -8.97 -4.42 -20.17
CA ASN A 5 -8.06 -3.72 -19.24
C ASN A 5 -8.07 -4.45 -17.91
N TYR A 6 -6.89 -4.69 -17.34
CA TYR A 6 -6.75 -5.16 -15.98
C TYR A 6 -7.17 -4.03 -15.02
N LEU A 7 -8.19 -4.27 -14.22
CA LEU A 7 -8.68 -3.30 -13.25
C LEU A 7 -8.19 -3.65 -11.85
N ALA A 8 -7.66 -2.66 -11.14
CA ALA A 8 -7.33 -2.79 -9.74
C ALA A 8 -8.58 -3.06 -8.91
N SER A 9 -8.51 -3.98 -7.96
CA SER A 9 -9.55 -4.14 -6.95
C SER A 9 -9.37 -3.09 -5.85
N GLU A 10 -10.46 -2.45 -5.44
CA GLU A 10 -10.47 -1.36 -4.47
C GLU A 10 -11.00 -1.84 -3.12
N VAL A 11 -10.34 -1.42 -2.03
CA VAL A 11 -10.74 -1.69 -0.65
C VAL A 11 -11.33 -0.43 -0.06
N TYR A 12 -12.56 -0.52 0.45
CA TYR A 12 -13.30 0.60 0.99
C TYR A 12 -13.49 0.47 2.50
N ALA A 13 -13.36 1.59 3.21
CA ALA A 13 -13.74 1.76 4.61
C ALA A 13 -15.27 1.77 4.78
N ASP A 14 -15.75 1.88 6.02
CA ASP A 14 -17.18 1.90 6.34
C ASP A 14 -17.90 3.16 5.83
N ASP A 15 -17.18 4.26 5.63
CA ASP A 15 -17.68 5.53 5.06
C ASP A 15 -17.56 5.63 3.53
N GLY A 16 -17.01 4.60 2.88
CA GLY A 16 -16.76 4.58 1.44
C GLY A 16 -15.41 5.17 1.00
N THR A 17 -14.58 5.61 1.92
CA THR A 17 -13.19 6.05 1.63
C THR A 17 -12.36 4.87 1.14
N VAL A 18 -11.51 5.10 0.13
CA VAL A 18 -10.61 4.06 -0.40
C VAL A 18 -9.40 3.89 0.53
N LEU A 19 -9.30 2.73 1.19
CA LEU A 19 -8.16 2.37 2.03
C LEU A 19 -6.94 1.92 1.21
N GLY A 20 -7.16 1.35 0.03
CA GLY A 20 -6.08 0.88 -0.83
C GLY A 20 -6.58 0.06 -2.01
N ARG A 21 -5.61 -0.48 -2.78
CA ARG A 21 -5.89 -1.23 -4.02
C ARG A 21 -5.04 -2.48 -4.12
N PHE A 22 -5.59 -3.52 -4.78
CA PHE A 22 -4.86 -4.71 -5.19
C PHE A 22 -4.79 -4.75 -6.72
N TYR A 23 -3.59 -4.74 -7.29
CA TYR A 23 -3.39 -4.61 -8.72
C TYR A 23 -2.11 -5.29 -9.22
N LEU A 24 -2.10 -5.69 -10.49
CA LEU A 24 -0.88 -5.93 -11.26
C LEU A 24 -0.41 -4.60 -11.90
N GLU A 25 -1.37 -3.85 -12.46
CA GLU A 25 -1.23 -2.48 -12.94
C GLU A 25 -2.18 -1.60 -12.13
N ASN A 26 -1.69 -0.53 -11.51
CA ASN A 26 -2.54 0.38 -10.74
C ASN A 26 -3.41 1.18 -11.69
N ARG A 27 -4.63 0.70 -11.95
CA ARG A 27 -5.58 1.25 -12.91
C ARG A 27 -6.98 1.23 -12.32
N SER A 28 -7.64 2.39 -12.37
CA SER A 28 -9.06 2.56 -12.07
C SER A 28 -9.68 3.40 -13.17
N ASN A 29 -10.84 2.99 -13.67
CA ASN A 29 -11.52 3.69 -14.75
C ASN A 29 -12.25 4.94 -14.25
N VAL A 30 -12.39 5.90 -15.15
CA VAL A 30 -13.14 7.15 -15.00
C VAL A 30 -13.97 7.35 -16.27
N ARG A 31 -15.14 7.95 -16.15
CA ARG A 31 -15.94 8.37 -17.31
C ARG A 31 -15.49 9.75 -17.77
N TYR A 32 -15.78 10.08 -19.02
CA TYR A 32 -15.41 11.37 -19.60
C TYR A 32 -15.97 12.56 -18.81
N ASP A 33 -17.22 12.48 -18.33
CA ASP A 33 -17.89 13.51 -17.52
C ASP A 33 -17.32 13.66 -16.08
N GLU A 34 -16.47 12.75 -15.66
CA GLU A 34 -15.74 12.79 -14.39
C GLU A 34 -14.32 13.37 -14.52
N ILE A 35 -13.97 13.99 -15.66
CA ILE A 35 -12.64 14.56 -15.91
C ILE A 35 -12.74 16.08 -16.01
N SER A 36 -11.82 16.77 -15.34
CA SER A 36 -11.75 18.23 -15.40
C SER A 36 -11.63 18.75 -16.86
N PRO A 37 -12.44 19.74 -17.26
CA PRO A 37 -12.27 20.40 -18.55
C PRO A 37 -10.86 20.94 -18.78
N ALA A 38 -10.22 21.48 -17.72
CA ALA A 38 -8.84 21.97 -17.78
C ALA A 38 -7.84 20.89 -18.18
N PHE A 39 -8.07 19.62 -17.75
CA PHE A 39 -7.21 18.51 -18.14
C PHE A 39 -7.40 18.16 -19.64
N ILE A 40 -8.65 18.08 -20.10
CA ILE A 40 -8.96 17.81 -21.51
C ILE A 40 -8.36 18.89 -22.41
N GLU A 41 -8.51 20.16 -22.04
CA GLU A 41 -7.95 21.30 -22.76
C GLU A 41 -6.41 21.27 -22.83
N ALA A 42 -5.76 20.96 -21.70
CA ALA A 42 -4.31 20.80 -21.63
C ALA A 42 -3.83 19.66 -22.54
N LEU A 43 -4.53 18.53 -22.51
CA LEU A 43 -4.22 17.36 -23.32
C LEU A 43 -4.34 17.68 -24.81
N ILE A 44 -5.49 18.23 -25.22
CA ILE A 44 -5.75 18.58 -26.62
C ILE A 44 -4.77 19.63 -27.12
N ALA A 45 -4.57 20.70 -26.38
CA ALA A 45 -3.62 21.76 -26.75
C ALA A 45 -2.20 21.24 -26.97
N THR A 46 -1.81 20.19 -26.25
CA THR A 46 -0.42 19.70 -26.25
C THR A 46 -0.19 18.54 -27.20
N GLU A 47 -1.09 17.56 -27.21
CA GLU A 47 -0.88 16.30 -27.93
C GLU A 47 -1.58 16.28 -29.28
N ASP A 48 -2.77 16.90 -29.41
CA ASP A 48 -3.57 16.84 -30.64
C ASP A 48 -4.54 18.01 -30.76
N ALA A 49 -4.05 19.19 -31.06
CA ALA A 49 -4.84 20.43 -31.04
C ALA A 49 -6.05 20.44 -31.99
N ARG A 50 -6.12 19.52 -32.96
CA ARG A 50 -7.24 19.35 -33.88
C ARG A 50 -7.96 18.02 -33.71
N PHE A 51 -7.92 17.47 -32.53
CA PHE A 51 -8.51 16.17 -32.22
C PHE A 51 -9.99 16.05 -32.66
N PHE A 52 -10.78 17.11 -32.47
CA PHE A 52 -12.19 17.14 -32.87
C PHE A 52 -12.43 17.37 -34.36
N GLU A 53 -11.39 17.68 -35.16
CA GLU A 53 -11.53 18.03 -36.58
C GLU A 53 -11.15 16.91 -37.56
N HIS A 54 -10.46 15.86 -37.09
CA HIS A 54 -9.99 14.77 -37.94
C HIS A 54 -10.56 13.41 -37.55
N ASP A 55 -10.53 12.45 -38.47
CA ASP A 55 -11.03 11.08 -38.30
C ASP A 55 -9.87 10.10 -38.03
N GLY A 56 -9.16 10.28 -36.91
CA GLY A 56 -8.11 9.40 -36.43
C GLY A 56 -6.71 9.68 -36.97
N VAL A 57 -6.56 10.44 -38.06
CA VAL A 57 -5.27 10.84 -38.65
C VAL A 57 -5.30 12.29 -39.06
N ASP A 58 -4.35 13.06 -38.57
CA ASP A 58 -4.17 14.45 -38.94
C ASP A 58 -3.12 14.61 -40.05
N PHE A 59 -3.53 14.59 -41.31
CA PHE A 59 -2.65 14.77 -42.48
C PHE A 59 -1.95 16.11 -42.51
N ARG A 60 -2.55 17.18 -41.98
CA ARG A 60 -1.91 18.50 -41.94
C ARG A 60 -0.76 18.54 -40.95
N SER A 61 -0.93 17.92 -39.80
CA SER A 61 0.16 17.75 -38.83
C SER A 61 1.27 16.86 -39.40
N TRP A 62 0.93 15.81 -40.13
CA TRP A 62 1.90 14.93 -40.80
C TRP A 62 2.73 15.69 -41.82
N LEU A 63 2.12 16.49 -42.70
CA LEU A 63 2.82 17.34 -43.64
C LEU A 63 3.70 18.37 -42.93
N ARG A 64 3.21 19.01 -41.86
CA ARG A 64 4.00 19.99 -41.09
C ARG A 64 5.25 19.36 -40.49
N VAL A 65 5.15 18.18 -39.90
CA VAL A 65 6.29 17.44 -39.31
C VAL A 65 7.27 17.05 -40.44
N LEU A 66 6.77 16.53 -41.56
CA LEU A 66 7.60 16.16 -42.71
C LEU A 66 8.38 17.37 -43.26
N PHE A 67 7.72 18.52 -43.41
CA PHE A 67 8.34 19.75 -43.87
C PHE A 67 9.38 20.29 -42.88
N LYS A 68 9.09 20.31 -41.58
CA LYS A 68 10.02 20.80 -40.57
C LYS A 68 11.22 19.88 -40.38
N THR A 69 11.01 18.58 -40.42
CA THR A 69 12.10 17.59 -40.25
C THR A 69 13.01 17.57 -41.48
N LEU A 70 12.47 17.73 -42.70
CA LEU A 70 13.25 17.73 -43.95
C LEU A 70 13.94 19.06 -44.25
N LEU A 71 13.30 20.18 -43.89
CA LEU A 71 13.80 21.53 -44.29
C LEU A 71 14.50 22.31 -43.15
N GLN A 72 14.15 22.06 -41.88
CA GLN A 72 14.69 22.83 -40.76
C GLN A 72 15.57 22.03 -39.81
N ASN A 73 15.73 20.72 -40.03
CA ASN A 73 16.53 19.83 -39.19
C ASN A 73 16.24 19.97 -37.67
N ASP A 74 14.99 20.35 -37.31
CA ASP A 74 14.55 20.57 -35.93
C ASP A 74 13.77 19.35 -35.42
N PRO A 75 14.39 18.47 -34.60
CA PRO A 75 13.73 17.31 -34.03
C PRO A 75 12.77 17.67 -32.88
N SER A 76 12.66 18.94 -32.49
CA SER A 76 11.83 19.39 -31.36
C SER A 76 10.35 19.65 -31.72
N SER A 77 10.03 19.72 -33.01
CA SER A 77 8.68 19.95 -33.49
C SER A 77 7.79 18.73 -33.22
N GLY A 78 6.87 18.89 -32.27
CA GLY A 78 5.93 17.91 -31.69
C GLY A 78 5.49 16.76 -32.60
N GLY A 79 5.20 15.62 -31.98
CA GLY A 79 4.85 14.37 -32.66
C GLY A 79 3.66 14.53 -33.62
N GLY A 80 3.76 13.96 -34.82
CA GLY A 80 2.65 13.93 -35.78
C GLY A 80 1.63 12.82 -35.55
N SER A 81 1.63 12.16 -34.35
CA SER A 81 0.67 11.11 -34.01
C SER A 81 -0.52 11.70 -33.26
N THR A 82 -1.73 11.33 -33.68
CA THR A 82 -2.98 11.73 -33.03
C THR A 82 -3.22 10.94 -31.72
N LEU A 83 -4.14 11.43 -30.87
CA LEU A 83 -4.56 10.72 -29.65
C LEU A 83 -5.13 9.34 -29.98
N SER A 84 -5.89 9.20 -31.06
CA SER A 84 -6.44 7.91 -31.54
C SER A 84 -5.32 6.92 -31.93
N GLN A 85 -4.23 7.41 -32.53
CA GLN A 85 -3.05 6.60 -32.82
C GLN A 85 -2.27 6.22 -31.55
N GLN A 86 -2.17 7.14 -30.59
CA GLN A 86 -1.55 6.86 -29.28
C GLN A 86 -2.37 5.81 -28.51
N LEU A 87 -3.71 5.92 -28.50
CA LEU A 87 -4.61 4.92 -27.93
C LEU A 87 -4.37 3.54 -28.57
N THR A 88 -4.23 3.50 -29.91
CA THR A 88 -3.93 2.25 -30.61
C THR A 88 -2.63 1.61 -30.13
N LYS A 89 -1.58 2.39 -29.90
CA LYS A 89 -0.29 1.88 -29.35
C LYS A 89 -0.44 1.33 -27.94
N ASN A 90 -1.27 1.97 -27.11
CA ASN A 90 -1.51 1.53 -25.73
C ASN A 90 -2.26 0.19 -25.69
N ILE A 91 -3.25 0.00 -26.58
CA ILE A 91 -4.08 -1.21 -26.61
C ILE A 91 -3.40 -2.35 -27.37
N TYR A 92 -2.71 -2.02 -28.46
CA TYR A 92 -2.04 -3.00 -29.33
C TYR A 92 -0.55 -2.66 -29.44
N PRO A 93 0.29 -3.16 -28.53
CA PRO A 93 1.72 -2.90 -28.55
C PRO A 93 2.35 -3.25 -29.90
N ARG A 94 3.41 -2.53 -30.25
CA ARG A 94 4.15 -2.76 -31.51
C ARG A 94 4.77 -4.15 -31.52
N GLU A 95 4.61 -4.85 -32.63
CA GLU A 95 5.22 -6.14 -32.87
C GLU A 95 6.56 -5.99 -33.59
N ARG A 96 7.47 -6.92 -33.37
CA ARG A 96 8.75 -6.97 -34.09
C ARG A 96 8.58 -7.79 -35.35
N TYR A 97 8.76 -7.14 -36.51
CA TYR A 97 8.78 -7.80 -37.82
C TYR A 97 10.20 -7.84 -38.36
N PRO A 98 10.57 -8.91 -39.13
CA PRO A 98 11.93 -9.05 -39.67
C PRO A 98 12.31 -7.92 -40.64
N PHE A 99 11.33 -7.34 -41.34
CA PHE A 99 11.50 -6.32 -42.33
C PHE A 99 10.50 -5.18 -42.12
N ALA A 100 10.95 -3.91 -42.31
CA ALA A 100 10.09 -2.70 -42.27
C ALA A 100 9.17 -2.58 -41.05
N SER A 101 9.60 -3.04 -39.87
CA SER A 101 8.81 -3.09 -38.63
C SER A 101 8.16 -1.74 -38.29
N LEU A 102 8.87 -0.62 -38.50
CA LEU A 102 8.32 0.72 -38.23
C LEU A 102 7.16 1.05 -39.16
N LEU A 103 7.31 0.79 -40.46
CA LEU A 103 6.28 1.10 -41.47
C LEU A 103 5.02 0.24 -41.24
N ILE A 104 5.19 -1.05 -41.01
CA ILE A 104 4.08 -1.97 -40.78
C ILE A 104 3.29 -1.57 -39.54
N ASN A 105 3.96 -1.28 -38.41
CA ASN A 105 3.31 -0.83 -37.19
C ASN A 105 2.62 0.52 -37.38
N THR A 106 3.21 1.48 -38.09
CA THR A 106 2.58 2.78 -38.35
C THR A 106 1.32 2.64 -39.21
N LEU A 107 1.35 1.80 -40.26
CA LEU A 107 0.16 1.54 -41.08
C LEU A 107 -0.94 0.84 -40.26
N ARG A 108 -0.56 -0.14 -39.42
CA ARG A 108 -1.49 -0.80 -38.48
C ARG A 108 -2.13 0.20 -37.52
N GLU A 109 -1.32 1.09 -36.91
CA GLU A 109 -1.79 2.15 -36.01
C GLU A 109 -2.79 3.10 -36.71
N VAL A 110 -2.52 3.52 -37.95
CA VAL A 110 -3.42 4.37 -38.75
C VAL A 110 -4.75 3.67 -39.04
N LEU A 111 -4.70 2.42 -39.51
CA LEU A 111 -5.92 1.66 -39.85
C LEU A 111 -6.80 1.41 -38.61
N ILE A 112 -6.20 1.05 -37.49
CA ILE A 112 -6.94 0.81 -36.25
C ILE A 112 -7.48 2.15 -35.70
N ALA A 113 -6.69 3.25 -35.71
CA ALA A 113 -7.14 4.57 -35.26
C ALA A 113 -8.40 5.03 -36.05
N ARG A 114 -8.37 4.90 -37.38
CA ARG A 114 -9.55 5.20 -38.20
C ARG A 114 -10.74 4.33 -37.86
N ARG A 115 -10.53 3.04 -37.56
CA ARG A 115 -11.60 2.14 -37.17
C ARG A 115 -12.18 2.46 -35.80
N LEU A 116 -11.35 2.91 -34.85
CA LEU A 116 -11.81 3.39 -33.56
C LEU A 116 -12.72 4.62 -33.71
N GLU A 117 -12.35 5.60 -34.53
CA GLU A 117 -13.16 6.79 -34.79
C GLU A 117 -14.51 6.50 -35.50
N LEU A 118 -14.62 5.36 -36.20
CA LEU A 118 -15.87 4.91 -36.78
C LEU A 118 -16.79 4.22 -35.77
N LEU A 119 -16.26 3.70 -34.68
CA LEU A 119 -16.96 2.89 -33.70
C LEU A 119 -17.28 3.64 -32.40
N TYR A 120 -16.49 4.64 -32.05
CA TYR A 120 -16.56 5.39 -30.80
C TYR A 120 -16.62 6.89 -31.06
N SER A 121 -17.31 7.63 -30.20
CA SER A 121 -17.30 9.09 -30.21
C SER A 121 -15.94 9.65 -29.78
N LYS A 122 -15.71 10.93 -30.00
CA LYS A 122 -14.49 11.61 -29.54
C LYS A 122 -14.29 11.53 -28.04
N GLU A 123 -15.37 11.71 -27.29
CA GLU A 123 -15.40 11.61 -25.83
C GLU A 123 -15.08 10.19 -25.38
N GLU A 124 -15.64 9.18 -26.01
CA GLU A 124 -15.35 7.77 -25.71
C GLU A 124 -13.89 7.41 -26.03
N ILE A 125 -13.31 7.97 -27.10
CA ILE A 125 -11.87 7.79 -27.42
C ILE A 125 -10.99 8.44 -26.37
N LEU A 126 -11.32 9.64 -25.89
CA LEU A 126 -10.61 10.31 -24.79
C LEU A 126 -10.74 9.51 -23.49
N GLU A 127 -11.93 9.02 -23.16
CA GLU A 127 -12.16 8.16 -22.00
C GLU A 127 -11.29 6.90 -22.07
N LEU A 128 -11.28 6.19 -23.20
CA LEU A 128 -10.45 5.00 -23.41
C LEU A 128 -8.95 5.34 -23.30
N TYR A 129 -8.51 6.45 -23.89
CA TYR A 129 -7.13 6.89 -23.84
C TYR A 129 -6.70 7.18 -22.39
N LEU A 130 -7.48 7.97 -21.66
CA LEU A 130 -7.20 8.39 -20.30
C LEU A 130 -7.32 7.27 -19.28
N ASN A 131 -8.03 6.21 -19.60
CA ASN A 131 -8.07 4.99 -18.80
C ASN A 131 -6.95 4.00 -19.12
N THR A 132 -6.21 4.19 -20.24
CA THR A 132 -5.16 3.24 -20.67
C THR A 132 -3.75 3.81 -20.63
N VAL A 133 -3.61 5.13 -20.67
CA VAL A 133 -2.28 5.77 -20.75
C VAL A 133 -1.48 5.55 -19.47
N ALA A 134 -0.18 5.26 -19.65
CA ALA A 134 0.75 5.11 -18.55
C ALA A 134 1.28 6.46 -18.06
N PHE A 135 1.31 6.63 -16.75
CA PHE A 135 2.06 7.65 -16.04
C PHE A 135 3.31 7.02 -15.39
N SER A 136 4.00 7.70 -14.50
CA SER A 136 5.16 7.13 -13.81
C SER A 136 4.79 6.05 -12.79
N GLU A 137 5.76 5.22 -12.38
CA GLU A 137 5.67 4.28 -11.25
C GLU A 137 4.50 3.27 -11.30
N ASN A 138 4.33 2.59 -12.43
CA ASN A 138 3.27 1.60 -12.63
C ASN A 138 1.84 2.16 -12.44
N THR A 139 1.66 3.46 -12.67
CA THR A 139 0.38 4.18 -12.59
C THR A 139 -0.24 4.26 -13.98
N PHE A 140 -1.45 3.73 -14.13
CA PHE A 140 -2.19 3.75 -15.39
C PHE A 140 -3.53 4.44 -15.19
N GLY A 141 -3.85 5.35 -16.12
CA GLY A 141 -5.08 6.12 -16.14
C GLY A 141 -5.04 7.37 -15.27
N ILE A 142 -5.86 8.35 -15.68
CA ILE A 142 -5.91 9.69 -15.06
C ILE A 142 -6.40 9.66 -13.62
N LYS A 143 -7.32 8.77 -13.26
CA LYS A 143 -7.88 8.68 -11.90
C LYS A 143 -6.80 8.34 -10.87
N VAL A 144 -5.97 7.36 -11.19
CA VAL A 144 -4.88 6.95 -10.30
C VAL A 144 -3.79 8.00 -10.27
N ALA A 145 -3.49 8.64 -11.40
CA ALA A 145 -2.47 9.70 -11.47
C ALA A 145 -2.89 10.95 -10.67
N ALA A 146 -4.14 11.41 -10.79
CA ALA A 146 -4.66 12.54 -10.01
C ALA A 146 -4.56 12.29 -8.51
N GLN A 147 -4.98 11.11 -8.06
CA GLN A 147 -4.90 10.74 -6.66
C GLN A 147 -3.45 10.59 -6.17
N ARG A 148 -2.57 9.98 -6.97
CA ARG A 148 -1.18 9.74 -6.58
C ARG A 148 -0.34 11.01 -6.44
N PHE A 149 -0.45 11.92 -7.40
CA PHE A 149 0.41 13.11 -7.47
C PHE A 149 -0.19 14.34 -6.78
N PHE A 150 -1.52 14.39 -6.64
CA PHE A 150 -2.23 15.56 -6.11
C PHE A 150 -3.29 15.24 -5.05
N ASN A 151 -3.40 13.98 -4.62
CA ASN A 151 -4.40 13.53 -3.63
C ASN A 151 -5.81 14.06 -3.93
N THR A 152 -6.19 14.10 -5.21
CA THR A 152 -7.45 14.66 -5.70
C THR A 152 -8.13 13.73 -6.71
N THR A 153 -9.36 14.06 -7.07
CA THR A 153 -10.12 13.37 -8.11
C THR A 153 -9.92 14.04 -9.47
N PRO A 154 -10.09 13.32 -10.61
CA PRO A 154 -9.87 13.87 -11.93
C PRO A 154 -10.71 15.10 -12.28
N ASP A 155 -11.93 15.19 -11.75
CA ASP A 155 -12.85 16.33 -11.95
C ASP A 155 -12.37 17.62 -11.26
N ARG A 156 -11.51 17.51 -10.24
CA ARG A 156 -11.02 18.64 -9.45
C ARG A 156 -9.60 19.10 -9.84
N LEU A 157 -9.00 18.51 -10.86
CA LEU A 157 -7.69 18.93 -11.34
C LEU A 157 -7.76 20.38 -11.86
N ASP A 158 -6.93 21.25 -11.31
CA ASP A 158 -6.73 22.61 -11.81
C ASP A 158 -5.84 22.63 -13.06
N PRO A 159 -5.71 23.79 -13.77
CA PRO A 159 -4.89 23.88 -14.98
C PRO A 159 -3.40 23.58 -14.74
N ALA A 160 -2.83 23.95 -13.59
CA ALA A 160 -1.41 23.71 -13.29
C ALA A 160 -1.14 22.24 -13.01
N GLN A 161 -1.99 21.58 -12.23
CA GLN A 161 -1.95 20.13 -11.95
C GLN A 161 -2.17 19.33 -13.25
N SER A 162 -3.16 19.74 -14.04
CA SER A 162 -3.46 19.17 -15.36
C SER A 162 -2.23 19.22 -16.28
N ALA A 163 -1.57 20.38 -16.34
CA ALA A 163 -0.37 20.56 -17.15
C ALA A 163 0.82 19.70 -16.70
N VAL A 164 0.96 19.42 -15.39
CA VAL A 164 1.97 18.47 -14.88
C VAL A 164 1.69 17.06 -15.39
N LEU A 165 0.46 16.58 -15.24
CA LEU A 165 0.10 15.22 -15.68
C LEU A 165 0.21 15.07 -17.20
N VAL A 166 -0.25 16.06 -17.98
CA VAL A 166 -0.10 16.06 -19.45
C VAL A 166 1.38 16.07 -19.84
N ALA A 167 2.22 16.82 -19.12
CA ALA A 167 3.67 16.84 -19.36
C ALA A 167 4.29 15.44 -19.24
N MET A 168 3.82 14.61 -18.32
CA MET A 168 4.32 13.25 -18.11
C MET A 168 3.99 12.31 -19.27
N LEU A 169 2.88 12.52 -19.99
CA LEU A 169 2.43 11.63 -21.08
C LEU A 169 3.46 11.46 -22.20
N LYS A 170 4.30 12.47 -22.45
CA LYS A 170 5.35 12.38 -23.46
C LYS A 170 6.42 11.34 -23.12
N ALA A 171 6.86 11.28 -21.88
CA ALA A 171 7.85 10.31 -21.38
C ALA A 171 7.72 10.22 -19.85
N PRO A 172 6.90 9.30 -19.33
CA PRO A 172 6.54 9.24 -17.92
C PRO A 172 7.73 9.25 -16.96
N SER A 173 8.75 8.44 -17.21
CA SER A 173 9.95 8.37 -16.35
C SER A 173 10.86 9.60 -16.45
N THR A 174 10.87 10.30 -17.60
CA THR A 174 11.74 11.48 -17.84
C THR A 174 11.16 12.73 -17.21
N TYR A 175 9.84 12.86 -17.22
CA TYR A 175 9.10 14.01 -16.71
C TYR A 175 8.37 13.72 -15.40
N ASP A 176 8.81 12.70 -14.68
CA ASP A 176 8.35 12.37 -13.34
C ASP A 176 8.63 13.55 -12.38
N PRO A 177 7.59 14.16 -11.76
CA PRO A 177 7.76 15.34 -10.95
C PRO A 177 8.50 15.07 -9.63
N LEU A 178 8.53 13.83 -9.15
CA LEU A 178 9.24 13.42 -7.94
C LEU A 178 10.73 13.17 -8.23
N ARG A 179 11.02 12.47 -9.33
CA ARG A 179 12.39 12.08 -9.69
C ARG A 179 13.15 13.18 -10.43
N HIS A 180 12.43 13.96 -11.23
CA HIS A 180 13.01 14.98 -12.09
C HIS A 180 12.21 16.30 -12.07
N PRO A 181 12.09 16.97 -10.88
CA PRO A 181 11.21 18.13 -10.70
C PRO A 181 11.46 19.26 -11.68
N GLU A 182 12.73 19.58 -11.98
CA GLU A 182 13.05 20.66 -12.91
C GLU A 182 12.64 20.35 -14.36
N ARG A 183 12.84 19.11 -14.83
CA ARG A 183 12.38 18.69 -16.16
C ARG A 183 10.87 18.69 -16.24
N SER A 184 10.20 18.21 -15.20
CA SER A 184 8.76 18.24 -15.10
C SER A 184 8.22 19.67 -15.13
N ARG A 185 8.82 20.60 -14.36
CA ARG A 185 8.46 22.03 -14.37
C ARG A 185 8.61 22.66 -15.73
N GLN A 186 9.75 22.45 -16.40
CA GLN A 186 9.98 22.98 -17.76
C GLN A 186 8.94 22.46 -18.74
N ARG A 187 8.59 21.18 -18.67
CA ARG A 187 7.61 20.57 -19.56
C ARG A 187 6.18 21.02 -19.22
N ARG A 188 5.81 21.16 -17.93
CA ARG A 188 4.56 21.79 -17.48
C ARG A 188 4.41 23.18 -18.07
N ASN A 189 5.44 24.01 -17.98
CA ASN A 189 5.42 25.36 -18.51
C ASN A 189 5.23 25.40 -20.04
N LEU A 190 5.71 24.39 -20.75
CA LEU A 190 5.40 24.24 -22.18
C LEU A 190 3.91 23.94 -22.40
N VAL A 191 3.31 23.05 -21.60
CA VAL A 191 1.87 22.72 -21.69
C VAL A 191 1.03 23.97 -21.42
N LEU A 192 1.31 24.73 -20.37
CA LEU A 192 0.61 25.98 -20.06
C LEU A 192 0.68 27.00 -21.22
N ARG A 193 1.85 27.13 -21.86
CA ARG A 193 1.99 27.98 -23.03
C ARG A 193 1.20 27.47 -24.23
N GLN A 194 1.09 26.16 -24.44
CA GLN A 194 0.23 25.58 -25.48
C GLN A 194 -1.26 25.86 -25.21
N MET A 195 -1.69 25.71 -23.95
CA MET A 195 -3.05 26.08 -23.56
C MET A 195 -3.35 27.56 -23.87
N ALA A 196 -2.41 28.46 -23.54
CA ALA A 196 -2.56 29.88 -23.85
C ALA A 196 -2.57 30.15 -25.36
N TYR A 197 -1.70 29.50 -26.13
CA TYR A 197 -1.61 29.65 -27.59
C TYR A 197 -2.91 29.23 -28.30
N TYR A 198 -3.58 28.19 -27.82
CA TYR A 198 -4.84 27.73 -28.37
C TYR A 198 -6.09 28.37 -27.73
N GLY A 199 -5.92 29.34 -26.81
CA GLY A 199 -7.02 30.13 -26.23
C GLY A 199 -7.76 29.48 -25.08
N TYR A 200 -7.27 28.36 -24.55
CA TYR A 200 -7.84 27.68 -23.37
C TYR A 200 -7.46 28.35 -22.05
N LEU A 201 -6.40 29.16 -22.04
CA LEU A 201 -5.92 29.88 -20.87
C LEU A 201 -5.50 31.29 -21.24
N ALA A 202 -5.79 32.27 -20.39
CA ALA A 202 -5.31 33.65 -20.60
C ALA A 202 -3.76 33.67 -20.50
N PRO A 203 -3.04 34.36 -21.39
CA PRO A 203 -1.57 34.41 -21.37
C PRO A 203 -0.98 34.82 -20.02
N ALA A 204 -1.56 35.82 -19.36
CA ALA A 204 -1.12 36.28 -18.06
C ALA A 204 -1.29 35.21 -16.96
N ALA A 205 -2.35 34.40 -17.03
CA ALA A 205 -2.57 33.31 -16.11
C ALA A 205 -1.56 32.16 -16.36
N ALA A 206 -1.23 31.87 -17.63
CA ALA A 206 -0.22 30.89 -17.96
C ALA A 206 1.17 31.30 -17.46
N ASP A 207 1.54 32.58 -17.58
CA ASP A 207 2.81 33.12 -17.09
C ASP A 207 2.87 33.07 -15.55
N SER A 208 1.77 33.44 -14.85
CA SER A 208 1.68 33.35 -13.40
C SER A 208 1.89 31.91 -12.91
N MET A 209 1.16 30.94 -13.46
CA MET A 209 1.29 29.54 -13.11
C MET A 209 2.68 28.95 -13.47
N ALA A 210 3.29 29.43 -14.54
CA ALA A 210 4.62 29.00 -14.96
C ALA A 210 5.72 29.47 -13.98
N ALA A 211 5.52 30.58 -13.29
CA ALA A 211 6.44 31.10 -12.27
C ALA A 211 6.38 30.28 -10.96
N GLU A 212 5.24 29.68 -10.67
CA GLU A 212 5.03 28.90 -9.43
C GLU A 212 5.84 27.59 -9.43
N PRO A 213 6.26 27.10 -8.24
CA PRO A 213 6.87 25.78 -8.10
C PRO A 213 5.87 24.66 -8.45
N LEU A 214 6.34 23.42 -8.51
CA LEU A 214 5.46 22.26 -8.56
C LEU A 214 4.85 22.02 -7.17
N CYS A 215 3.54 22.16 -7.04
CA CYS A 215 2.81 21.86 -5.83
C CYS A 215 2.27 20.43 -5.93
N LEU A 216 2.95 19.47 -5.31
CA LEU A 216 2.55 18.07 -5.29
C LEU A 216 2.01 17.71 -3.90
N GLU A 217 0.91 17.01 -3.87
CA GLU A 217 0.40 16.30 -2.68
C GLU A 217 0.52 14.80 -2.94
N TYR A 218 1.75 14.29 -2.87
CA TYR A 218 2.02 12.90 -3.23
C TYR A 218 1.42 11.93 -2.23
N PHE A 219 0.49 11.10 -2.72
CA PHE A 219 -0.21 10.09 -1.94
C PHE A 219 -0.05 8.69 -2.57
N PRO A 220 0.98 7.93 -2.16
CA PRO A 220 1.21 6.59 -2.69
C PRO A 220 0.19 5.60 -2.11
N LEU A 221 -0.82 5.22 -2.88
CA LEU A 221 -1.71 4.10 -2.57
C LEU A 221 -1.09 2.78 -3.07
N ASP A 222 0.08 2.47 -2.57
CA ASP A 222 0.76 1.22 -2.85
C ASP A 222 0.41 0.15 -1.80
N HIS A 223 0.83 -1.10 -2.07
CA HIS A 223 0.65 -2.21 -1.16
C HIS A 223 1.28 -1.94 0.22
N ASP A 224 2.42 -1.28 0.24
CA ASP A 224 3.22 -0.99 1.43
C ASP A 224 2.91 0.38 2.07
N TYR A 225 2.09 1.24 1.43
CA TYR A 225 1.77 2.59 1.87
C TYR A 225 0.26 2.82 1.99
N GLY A 226 -0.12 3.86 2.74
CA GLY A 226 -1.50 4.26 2.98
C GLY A 226 -2.09 3.64 4.26
N PRO A 227 -3.36 3.94 4.58
CA PRO A 227 -4.00 3.51 5.82
C PRO A 227 -4.19 2.00 5.90
N ALA A 228 -4.21 1.47 7.11
CA ALA A 228 -4.54 0.08 7.42
C ALA A 228 -3.72 -0.98 6.64
N THR A 229 -2.42 -0.75 6.42
CA THR A 229 -1.57 -1.61 5.59
C THR A 229 -1.52 -3.07 6.07
N TYR A 230 -1.42 -3.30 7.37
CA TYR A 230 -1.45 -4.65 7.96
C TYR A 230 -2.80 -5.34 7.73
N PHE A 231 -3.89 -4.60 7.94
CA PHE A 231 -5.24 -5.10 7.68
C PHE A 231 -5.44 -5.42 6.18
N ARG A 232 -4.98 -4.55 5.29
CA ARG A 232 -5.07 -4.80 3.84
C ARG A 232 -4.32 -6.05 3.40
N GLU A 233 -3.14 -6.31 3.97
CA GLU A 233 -2.40 -7.55 3.68
C GLU A 233 -3.14 -8.78 4.20
N HIS A 234 -3.71 -8.72 5.42
CA HIS A 234 -4.54 -9.78 5.95
C HIS A 234 -5.76 -10.02 5.05
N LEU A 235 -6.48 -8.94 4.69
CA LEU A 235 -7.64 -8.97 3.81
C LEU A 235 -7.32 -9.56 2.44
N ARG A 236 -6.14 -9.25 1.89
CA ARG A 236 -5.66 -9.80 0.62
C ARG A 236 -5.62 -11.33 0.64
N LEU A 237 -5.11 -11.91 1.72
CA LEU A 237 -5.03 -13.36 1.90
C LEU A 237 -6.42 -13.98 2.08
N GLU A 238 -7.28 -13.35 2.85
CA GLU A 238 -8.66 -13.79 3.07
C GLU A 238 -9.48 -13.78 1.77
N VAL A 239 -9.48 -12.65 1.06
CA VAL A 239 -10.21 -12.53 -0.22
C VAL A 239 -9.70 -13.54 -1.24
N LYS A 240 -8.39 -13.76 -1.34
CA LYS A 240 -7.84 -14.83 -2.21
C LYS A 240 -8.36 -16.21 -1.83
N SER A 241 -8.50 -16.49 -0.54
CA SER A 241 -9.08 -17.75 -0.06
C SER A 241 -10.56 -17.86 -0.45
N MET A 242 -11.35 -16.79 -0.25
CA MET A 242 -12.77 -16.75 -0.62
C MET A 242 -13.01 -16.90 -2.13
N LEU A 243 -12.10 -16.40 -2.96
CA LEU A 243 -12.21 -16.46 -4.41
C LEU A 243 -11.75 -17.79 -5.01
N ARG A 244 -11.06 -18.65 -4.27
CA ARG A 244 -10.43 -19.89 -4.78
C ARG A 244 -11.40 -20.78 -5.52
N ASP A 245 -12.60 -20.96 -4.98
CA ASP A 245 -13.61 -21.89 -5.50
C ASP A 245 -14.73 -21.17 -6.27
N ARG A 246 -14.64 -19.85 -6.39
CA ARG A 246 -15.63 -19.06 -7.12
C ARG A 246 -15.23 -18.91 -8.60
N ARG A 247 -16.27 -18.95 -9.47
CA ARG A 247 -16.10 -18.78 -10.91
C ARG A 247 -17.01 -17.69 -11.43
N LYS A 248 -16.54 -16.97 -12.45
CA LYS A 248 -17.32 -15.99 -13.20
C LYS A 248 -18.36 -16.70 -14.07
N ALA A 249 -19.35 -15.96 -14.60
CA ALA A 249 -20.36 -16.50 -15.49
C ALA A 249 -19.78 -17.20 -16.74
N ASN A 250 -18.60 -16.80 -17.19
CA ASN A 250 -17.88 -17.42 -18.30
C ASN A 250 -17.00 -18.63 -17.89
N GLY A 251 -17.09 -19.12 -16.64
CA GLY A 251 -16.35 -20.26 -16.10
C GLY A 251 -14.92 -19.97 -15.67
N THR A 252 -14.37 -18.77 -15.91
CA THR A 252 -13.02 -18.40 -15.48
C THR A 252 -12.94 -18.10 -13.97
N ALA A 253 -11.78 -18.31 -13.37
CA ALA A 253 -11.56 -17.96 -11.96
C ALA A 253 -11.54 -16.43 -11.77
N TYR A 254 -12.03 -15.98 -10.62
CA TYR A 254 -11.82 -14.59 -10.20
C TYR A 254 -10.34 -14.32 -9.89
N ASN A 255 -9.87 -13.14 -10.28
CA ASN A 255 -8.52 -12.67 -9.97
C ASN A 255 -8.59 -11.34 -9.22
N LEU A 256 -8.12 -11.34 -7.97
CA LEU A 256 -8.09 -10.16 -7.11
C LEU A 256 -7.37 -8.96 -7.73
N TYR A 257 -6.39 -9.20 -8.60
CA TYR A 257 -5.52 -8.14 -9.12
C TYR A 257 -5.93 -7.57 -10.48
N THR A 258 -6.90 -8.19 -11.15
CA THR A 258 -7.24 -7.85 -12.54
C THR A 258 -8.71 -7.65 -12.82
N ASP A 259 -9.59 -8.00 -11.87
CA ASP A 259 -11.03 -8.05 -12.12
C ASP A 259 -11.82 -6.86 -11.55
N GLY A 260 -11.14 -5.88 -10.95
CA GLY A 260 -11.78 -4.65 -10.47
C GLY A 260 -12.82 -4.88 -9.37
N LEU A 261 -12.52 -5.78 -8.43
CA LEU A 261 -13.44 -6.09 -7.33
C LEU A 261 -13.59 -4.89 -6.39
N ARG A 262 -14.79 -4.69 -5.87
CA ARG A 262 -15.06 -3.73 -4.80
C ARG A 262 -15.18 -4.49 -3.49
N ILE A 263 -14.31 -4.18 -2.53
CA ILE A 263 -14.19 -4.89 -1.26
C ILE A 263 -14.54 -3.91 -0.16
N TYR A 264 -15.72 -4.06 0.41
CA TYR A 264 -16.20 -3.21 1.50
C TYR A 264 -15.82 -3.83 2.83
N THR A 265 -15.30 -3.00 3.74
CA THR A 265 -14.84 -3.40 5.07
C THR A 265 -15.54 -2.61 6.15
N SER A 266 -15.39 -3.04 7.38
CA SER A 266 -15.92 -2.36 8.57
C SER A 266 -14.90 -1.41 9.23
N ILE A 267 -13.71 -1.23 8.62
CA ILE A 267 -12.69 -0.30 9.13
C ILE A 267 -13.23 1.12 9.10
N ASN A 268 -13.16 1.78 10.25
CA ASN A 268 -13.48 3.20 10.35
C ASN A 268 -12.19 4.02 10.12
N PRO A 269 -12.12 4.89 9.11
CA PRO A 269 -10.88 5.57 8.75
C PRO A 269 -10.38 6.53 9.85
N PHE A 270 -11.27 7.15 10.62
CA PHE A 270 -10.88 8.02 11.74
C PHE A 270 -10.28 7.22 12.90
N LEU A 271 -10.94 6.11 13.30
CA LEU A 271 -10.41 5.25 14.34
C LEU A 271 -9.09 4.60 13.92
N GLN A 272 -8.97 4.20 12.66
CA GLN A 272 -7.73 3.66 12.11
C GLN A 272 -6.59 4.68 12.17
N TYR A 273 -6.84 5.91 11.71
CA TYR A 273 -5.86 6.99 11.75
C TYR A 273 -5.39 7.28 13.18
N TYR A 274 -6.31 7.48 14.12
CA TYR A 274 -5.95 7.74 15.51
C TYR A 274 -5.25 6.54 16.17
N ALA A 275 -5.58 5.33 15.81
CA ALA A 275 -4.90 4.13 16.30
C ALA A 275 -3.45 4.04 15.78
N GLU A 276 -3.21 4.34 14.50
CA GLU A 276 -1.87 4.40 13.91
C GLU A 276 -1.01 5.48 14.56
N GLU A 277 -1.54 6.71 14.71
CA GLU A 277 -0.84 7.82 15.36
C GLU A 277 -0.55 7.54 16.84
N ALA A 278 -1.53 7.01 17.60
CA ALA A 278 -1.34 6.66 19.00
C ALA A 278 -0.27 5.58 19.21
N VAL A 279 -0.25 4.55 18.35
CA VAL A 279 0.80 3.52 18.39
C VAL A 279 2.16 4.14 18.09
N LYS A 280 2.26 4.98 17.08
CA LYS A 280 3.52 5.63 16.69
C LYS A 280 4.06 6.53 17.80
N GLU A 281 3.22 7.42 18.34
CA GLU A 281 3.59 8.37 19.41
C GLU A 281 4.01 7.61 20.68
N HIS A 282 3.17 6.67 21.14
CA HIS A 282 3.43 5.94 22.38
C HIS A 282 4.66 5.06 22.26
N MET A 283 4.84 4.36 21.14
CA MET A 283 5.98 3.46 20.94
C MET A 283 7.30 4.22 20.79
N ALA A 284 7.29 5.43 20.23
CA ALA A 284 8.46 6.29 20.19
C ALA A 284 8.92 6.69 21.61
N ALA A 285 7.98 7.11 22.45
CA ALA A 285 8.26 7.45 23.85
C ALA A 285 8.70 6.23 24.67
N LEU A 286 8.04 5.09 24.47
CA LEU A 286 8.39 3.84 25.15
C LEU A 286 9.77 3.31 24.73
N GLN A 287 10.16 3.50 23.47
CA GLN A 287 11.49 3.14 22.99
C GLN A 287 12.59 3.89 23.74
N GLN A 288 12.43 5.19 23.98
CA GLN A 288 13.40 5.97 24.75
C GLN A 288 13.55 5.44 26.17
N ILE A 289 12.44 5.18 26.86
CA ILE A 289 12.44 4.60 28.22
C ILE A 289 13.11 3.23 28.22
N PHE A 290 12.86 2.42 27.17
CA PHE A 290 13.45 1.10 27.04
C PHE A 290 14.95 1.15 26.82
N ASP A 291 15.42 2.04 25.95
CA ASP A 291 16.84 2.23 25.66
C ASP A 291 17.59 2.73 26.91
N ASP A 292 17.02 3.68 27.65
CA ASP A 292 17.55 4.19 28.91
C ASP A 292 17.64 3.07 29.99
N HIS A 293 16.60 2.22 30.07
CA HIS A 293 16.56 1.11 31.04
C HIS A 293 17.60 0.04 30.78
N LEU A 294 17.96 -0.18 29.52
CA LEU A 294 18.94 -1.18 29.15
C LEU A 294 20.39 -0.76 29.45
N GLU A 295 20.67 0.54 29.63
CA GLU A 295 22.02 1.09 29.97
C GLU A 295 23.14 0.49 29.10
N GLY A 296 22.85 0.12 27.86
CA GLY A 296 23.79 -0.53 26.94
C GLY A 296 23.82 -2.07 27.02
N ASP A 297 23.04 -2.70 27.88
CA ASP A 297 22.83 -4.15 27.84
C ASP A 297 21.89 -4.48 26.66
N THR A 298 22.38 -5.29 25.75
CA THR A 298 21.66 -5.65 24.52
C THR A 298 21.43 -7.16 24.47
N PRO A 299 20.36 -7.66 25.15
CA PRO A 299 20.06 -9.11 25.24
C PRO A 299 19.91 -9.81 23.88
N TRP A 300 19.57 -9.07 22.83
CA TRP A 300 19.47 -9.56 21.44
C TRP A 300 20.82 -9.70 20.73
N GLU A 301 21.92 -9.18 21.29
CA GLU A 301 23.28 -9.40 20.81
C GLU A 301 23.83 -10.79 21.17
N LEU A 302 23.08 -11.59 21.93
CA LEU A 302 23.37 -13.01 22.07
C LEU A 302 23.58 -13.61 20.67
N ASP A 303 24.75 -14.18 20.43
CA ASP A 303 25.17 -14.74 19.14
C ASP A 303 24.09 -15.59 18.47
N THR A 304 23.29 -16.29 19.25
CA THR A 304 22.17 -17.11 18.78
C THR A 304 21.04 -16.31 18.15
N VAL A 305 20.65 -15.17 18.72
CA VAL A 305 19.51 -14.35 18.24
C VAL A 305 19.92 -13.65 16.95
N LEU A 306 21.06 -13.00 16.96
CA LEU A 306 21.62 -12.29 15.80
C LEU A 306 21.90 -13.26 14.63
N HIS A 307 22.44 -14.44 14.94
CA HIS A 307 22.67 -15.51 13.96
C HIS A 307 21.36 -15.96 13.29
N LEU A 308 20.30 -16.22 14.08
CA LEU A 308 18.98 -16.57 13.56
C LEU A 308 18.40 -15.45 12.69
N ALA A 309 18.51 -14.19 13.12
CA ALA A 309 18.05 -13.04 12.35
C ALA A 309 18.77 -12.94 11.00
N LYS A 310 20.09 -13.14 10.98
CA LYS A 310 20.91 -13.17 9.77
C LYS A 310 20.42 -14.24 8.78
N TYR A 311 20.29 -15.50 9.22
CA TYR A 311 19.84 -16.59 8.35
C TYR A 311 18.41 -16.42 7.83
N ARG A 312 17.51 -15.80 8.62
CA ARG A 312 16.13 -15.50 8.24
C ARG A 312 16.01 -14.26 7.35
N SER A 313 17.05 -13.46 7.21
CA SER A 313 17.02 -12.25 6.39
C SER A 313 16.86 -12.58 4.90
N ALA A 314 16.13 -11.73 4.17
CA ALA A 314 15.99 -11.85 2.73
C ALA A 314 17.36 -11.75 2.02
N ARG A 315 18.24 -10.89 2.52
CA ARG A 315 19.61 -10.72 2.00
C ARG A 315 20.39 -12.05 2.03
N TYR A 316 20.39 -12.75 3.17
CA TYR A 316 21.08 -14.04 3.31
C TYR A 316 20.51 -15.07 2.32
N ARG A 317 19.18 -15.21 2.25
CA ARG A 317 18.50 -16.15 1.35
C ARG A 317 18.84 -15.87 -0.12
N ASN A 318 18.80 -14.60 -0.53
CA ASN A 318 19.12 -14.21 -1.91
C ASN A 318 20.58 -14.49 -2.28
N LEU A 319 21.53 -14.24 -1.37
CA LEU A 319 22.95 -14.55 -1.61
C LEU A 319 23.18 -16.06 -1.70
N ARG A 320 22.53 -16.87 -0.85
CA ARG A 320 22.56 -18.33 -0.95
C ARG A 320 21.96 -18.86 -2.26
N GLN A 321 20.83 -18.29 -2.73
CA GLN A 321 20.24 -18.65 -4.00
C GLN A 321 21.13 -18.33 -5.20
N ARG A 322 22.00 -17.30 -5.08
CA ARG A 322 23.02 -16.97 -6.07
C ARG A 322 24.27 -17.86 -5.99
N GLY A 323 24.27 -18.89 -5.15
CA GLY A 323 25.34 -19.87 -5.03
C GLY A 323 26.55 -19.43 -4.20
N MET A 324 26.46 -18.31 -3.46
CA MET A 324 27.56 -17.82 -2.64
C MET A 324 27.80 -18.74 -1.42
N ASP A 325 29.07 -18.96 -1.08
CA ASP A 325 29.47 -19.74 0.08
C ASP A 325 29.26 -18.94 1.39
N ALA A 326 29.32 -19.62 2.53
CA ALA A 326 29.04 -19.03 3.83
C ALA A 326 30.10 -17.96 4.22
N SER A 327 31.35 -18.15 3.87
CA SER A 327 32.45 -17.25 4.22
C SER A 327 32.36 -15.94 3.46
N THR A 328 32.03 -16.00 2.18
CA THR A 328 31.74 -14.81 1.34
C THR A 328 30.53 -14.04 1.85
N ILE A 329 29.45 -14.74 2.22
CA ILE A 329 28.26 -14.10 2.81
C ILE A 329 28.61 -13.41 4.14
N ASP A 330 29.42 -14.04 4.98
CA ASP A 330 29.84 -13.46 6.25
C ASP A 330 30.64 -12.18 6.07
N SER A 331 31.53 -12.15 5.09
CA SER A 331 32.27 -10.94 4.70
C SER A 331 31.32 -9.82 4.23
N LEU A 332 30.36 -10.14 3.36
CA LEU A 332 29.38 -9.18 2.86
C LEU A 332 28.44 -8.64 3.97
N PHE A 333 28.17 -9.42 5.01
CA PHE A 333 27.40 -8.95 6.16
C PHE A 333 28.17 -8.02 7.09
N ARG A 334 29.50 -8.00 7.01
CA ARG A 334 30.40 -7.11 7.78
C ARG A 334 30.89 -5.91 6.96
N THR A 335 30.57 -5.84 5.67
CA THR A 335 30.96 -4.72 4.81
C THR A 335 29.90 -3.63 4.87
N PRO A 336 30.24 -2.38 5.22
CA PRO A 336 29.30 -1.27 5.21
C PRO A 336 28.68 -1.04 3.83
N VAL A 337 27.41 -0.72 3.80
CA VAL A 337 26.66 -0.35 2.59
C VAL A 337 25.68 0.76 2.91
N ARG A 338 25.44 1.64 1.95
CA ARG A 338 24.36 2.62 2.04
C ARG A 338 23.01 1.92 2.05
N MET A 339 22.20 2.25 3.04
CA MET A 339 20.85 1.70 3.19
C MET A 339 19.92 2.70 3.87
N LYS A 340 18.65 2.55 3.59
CA LYS A 340 17.59 3.26 4.29
C LYS A 340 17.11 2.41 5.46
N ILE A 341 16.97 3.00 6.63
CA ILE A 341 16.48 2.36 7.83
C ILE A 341 15.34 3.16 8.43
N PHE A 342 14.48 2.50 9.21
CA PHE A 342 13.44 3.16 9.99
C PHE A 342 14.05 4.15 10.99
N SER A 343 13.36 5.26 11.23
CA SER A 343 13.74 6.27 12.24
C SER A 343 12.48 6.81 12.89
N TRP A 344 12.45 6.86 14.23
CA TRP A 344 11.34 7.44 14.97
C TRP A 344 11.12 8.94 14.67
N GLU A 345 12.19 9.68 14.39
CA GLU A 345 12.14 11.13 14.15
C GLU A 345 11.72 11.47 12.72
N GLN A 346 12.20 10.71 11.73
CA GLN A 346 12.08 11.04 10.31
C GLN A 346 11.24 10.02 9.53
N GLY A 347 10.78 8.94 10.18
CA GLY A 347 10.19 7.78 9.51
C GLY A 347 11.25 6.93 8.80
N GLU A 348 12.10 7.56 8.00
CA GLU A 348 13.19 6.91 7.25
C GLU A 348 14.47 7.78 7.30
N LYS A 349 15.64 7.15 7.46
CA LYS A 349 16.93 7.81 7.31
C LYS A 349 17.89 6.99 6.47
N GLU A 350 18.70 7.65 5.66
CA GLU A 350 19.79 7.02 4.90
C GLU A 350 21.06 6.98 5.74
N VAL A 351 21.66 5.80 5.86
CA VAL A 351 22.85 5.55 6.67
C VAL A 351 23.81 4.62 5.97
N GLU A 352 25.08 4.67 6.37
CA GLU A 352 26.08 3.69 5.98
C GLU A 352 26.33 2.75 7.17
N LEU A 353 25.80 1.52 7.08
CA LEU A 353 25.89 0.50 8.10
C LEU A 353 26.27 -0.85 7.50
N THR A 354 26.85 -1.74 8.32
CA THR A 354 26.94 -3.13 7.91
C THR A 354 25.55 -3.78 7.96
N PRO A 355 25.24 -4.75 7.08
CA PRO A 355 24.00 -5.52 7.19
C PRO A 355 23.80 -6.17 8.57
N LEU A 356 24.88 -6.51 9.25
CA LEU A 356 24.83 -7.09 10.60
C LEU A 356 24.38 -6.05 11.63
N ASP A 357 24.91 -4.81 11.56
CA ASP A 357 24.52 -3.73 12.46
C ASP A 357 23.09 -3.28 12.21
N SER A 358 22.63 -3.31 10.95
CA SER A 358 21.22 -3.07 10.66
C SER A 358 20.30 -4.10 11.32
N LEU A 359 20.70 -5.39 11.36
CA LEU A 359 19.93 -6.41 12.08
C LEU A 359 19.89 -6.14 13.58
N ARG A 360 21.04 -5.74 14.19
CA ARG A 360 21.09 -5.34 15.61
C ARG A 360 20.13 -4.20 15.88
N TYR A 361 20.16 -3.16 15.04
CA TYR A 361 19.26 -2.02 15.15
C TYR A 361 17.79 -2.45 15.16
N TYR A 362 17.37 -3.27 14.18
CA TYR A 362 15.98 -3.74 14.09
C TYR A 362 15.56 -4.68 15.22
N LEU A 363 16.47 -5.46 15.78
CA LEU A 363 16.20 -6.32 16.95
C LEU A 363 15.94 -5.53 18.22
N GLY A 364 16.51 -4.31 18.34
CA GLY A 364 16.30 -3.41 19.46
C GLY A 364 15.00 -2.61 19.40
N LEU A 365 14.31 -2.58 18.26
CA LEU A 365 13.09 -1.77 18.11
C LEU A 365 11.85 -2.47 18.66
N LEU A 366 11.16 -1.78 19.56
CA LEU A 366 9.89 -2.23 20.11
C LEU A 366 8.78 -2.18 19.07
N ASN A 367 7.85 -3.12 19.13
CA ASN A 367 6.67 -3.17 18.27
C ASN A 367 5.42 -3.45 19.08
N ALA A 368 4.27 -2.99 18.59
CA ALA A 368 2.96 -3.21 19.21
C ALA A 368 1.92 -3.61 18.17
N GLY A 369 0.85 -4.28 18.61
CA GLY A 369 -0.36 -4.50 17.84
C GLY A 369 -1.56 -3.90 18.57
N LEU A 370 -2.45 -3.23 17.84
CA LEU A 370 -3.70 -2.68 18.34
C LEU A 370 -4.87 -3.17 17.48
N LEU A 371 -5.92 -3.65 18.13
CA LEU A 371 -7.17 -4.05 17.49
C LEU A 371 -8.34 -3.38 18.21
N ALA A 372 -9.15 -2.64 17.47
CA ALA A 372 -10.43 -2.10 17.97
C ALA A 372 -11.59 -2.81 17.28
N MET A 373 -12.55 -3.28 18.10
CA MET A 373 -13.72 -4.03 17.63
C MET A 373 -14.99 -3.46 18.26
N GLU A 374 -16.08 -3.50 17.50
CA GLU A 374 -17.41 -3.25 18.04
C GLU A 374 -17.88 -4.48 18.85
N PRO A 375 -18.14 -4.36 20.16
CA PRO A 375 -18.46 -5.52 20.99
C PRO A 375 -19.77 -6.22 20.60
N ALA A 376 -20.74 -5.48 20.11
CA ALA A 376 -22.08 -5.99 19.78
C ALA A 376 -22.10 -6.80 18.49
N THR A 377 -21.30 -6.38 17.48
CA THR A 377 -21.31 -6.98 16.13
C THR A 377 -20.08 -7.83 15.84
N GLY A 378 -18.98 -7.59 16.57
CA GLY A 378 -17.67 -8.18 16.30
C GLY A 378 -16.93 -7.53 15.11
N GLU A 379 -17.47 -6.45 14.56
CA GLU A 379 -16.83 -5.72 13.45
C GLU A 379 -15.50 -5.12 13.87
N VAL A 380 -14.47 -5.30 13.04
CA VAL A 380 -13.16 -4.68 13.25
C VAL A 380 -13.20 -3.24 12.76
N LYS A 381 -12.97 -2.29 13.66
CA LYS A 381 -13.00 -0.84 13.38
C LYS A 381 -11.61 -0.25 13.16
N ALA A 382 -10.57 -0.79 13.81
CA ALA A 382 -9.18 -0.42 13.54
C ALA A 382 -8.24 -1.62 13.74
N TRP A 383 -7.17 -1.67 12.95
CA TRP A 383 -6.16 -2.73 12.96
C TRP A 383 -4.78 -2.17 12.69
N VAL A 384 -3.94 -2.14 13.71
CA VAL A 384 -2.54 -1.71 13.63
C VAL A 384 -1.64 -2.89 13.99
N GLY A 385 -1.00 -3.49 13.03
CA GLY A 385 -0.20 -4.70 13.24
C GLY A 385 1.26 -4.45 13.64
N GLY A 386 1.72 -3.20 13.61
CA GLY A 386 3.08 -2.80 13.97
C GLY A 386 3.28 -1.30 13.83
N ILE A 387 4.49 -0.83 14.08
CA ILE A 387 4.83 0.60 14.07
C ILE A 387 4.98 1.19 12.66
N ASP A 388 5.41 0.39 11.70
CA ASP A 388 5.57 0.79 10.30
C ASP A 388 5.60 -0.45 9.39
N TYR A 389 4.63 -0.55 8.48
CA TYR A 389 4.52 -1.72 7.60
C TYR A 389 5.64 -1.82 6.57
N GLN A 390 6.26 -0.72 6.17
CA GLN A 390 7.35 -0.74 5.20
C GLN A 390 8.56 -1.53 5.73
N TYR A 391 8.87 -1.35 7.01
CA TYR A 391 10.03 -1.95 7.67
C TYR A 391 9.70 -3.20 8.49
N PHE A 392 8.47 -3.30 9.04
CA PHE A 392 8.04 -4.37 9.95
C PHE A 392 6.84 -5.09 9.38
N LYS A 393 7.08 -6.13 8.57
CA LYS A 393 6.02 -6.90 7.90
C LYS A 393 5.29 -7.87 8.83
N TYR A 394 5.77 -8.09 10.05
CA TYR A 394 5.17 -9.01 11.00
C TYR A 394 3.97 -8.37 11.69
N ASP A 395 2.80 -8.99 11.54
CA ASP A 395 1.55 -8.50 12.11
C ASP A 395 1.38 -8.98 13.56
N HIS A 396 1.52 -8.05 14.51
CA HIS A 396 1.42 -8.33 15.95
C HIS A 396 -0.02 -8.56 16.41
N VAL A 397 -1.04 -8.17 15.65
CA VAL A 397 -2.44 -8.52 15.93
C VAL A 397 -2.68 -10.01 15.70
N LYS A 398 -2.04 -10.60 14.69
CA LYS A 398 -2.12 -12.04 14.36
C LYS A 398 -1.09 -12.88 15.13
N ALA A 399 -0.17 -12.25 15.84
CA ALA A 399 0.90 -12.93 16.54
C ALA A 399 0.36 -13.84 17.65
N ARG A 400 0.72 -15.12 17.60
CA ARG A 400 0.44 -16.04 18.68
C ARG A 400 1.43 -15.82 19.82
N ARG A 401 0.93 -15.44 20.99
CA ARG A 401 1.72 -15.20 22.20
C ARG A 401 1.13 -15.96 23.37
N GLN A 402 1.93 -16.13 24.43
CA GLN A 402 1.41 -16.62 25.70
C GLN A 402 0.40 -15.61 26.22
N VAL A 403 -0.82 -16.08 26.47
CA VAL A 403 -1.91 -15.22 26.93
C VAL A 403 -1.70 -14.68 28.35
N GLY A 404 -0.90 -15.37 29.18
CA GLY A 404 -0.64 -14.95 30.54
C GLY A 404 -1.92 -14.72 31.33
N SER A 405 -1.95 -13.65 32.11
CA SER A 405 -3.10 -13.29 32.94
C SER A 405 -4.35 -12.83 32.16
N THR A 406 -4.23 -12.52 30.87
CA THR A 406 -5.39 -12.18 30.03
C THR A 406 -6.33 -13.38 29.80
N PHE A 407 -5.91 -14.61 30.13
CA PHE A 407 -6.74 -15.79 30.11
C PHE A 407 -7.68 -15.89 31.33
N LYS A 408 -7.36 -15.20 32.43
CA LYS A 408 -8.13 -15.27 33.68
C LYS A 408 -9.63 -14.94 33.53
N PRO A 409 -10.02 -13.87 32.80
CA PRO A 409 -11.43 -13.58 32.59
C PRO A 409 -12.22 -14.76 32.04
N LEU A 410 -11.62 -15.56 31.12
CA LEU A 410 -12.29 -16.76 30.59
C LEU A 410 -12.51 -17.83 31.65
N VAL A 411 -11.52 -18.06 32.53
CA VAL A 411 -11.65 -18.99 33.65
C VAL A 411 -12.77 -18.56 34.64
N TYR A 412 -12.80 -17.27 34.96
CA TYR A 412 -13.79 -16.72 35.88
C TYR A 412 -15.20 -16.70 35.27
N ALA A 413 -15.32 -16.33 33.98
CA ALA A 413 -16.60 -16.40 33.28
C ALA A 413 -17.17 -17.84 33.23
N THR A 414 -16.30 -18.83 32.97
CA THR A 414 -16.67 -20.25 33.00
C THR A 414 -17.11 -20.66 34.37
N ALA A 415 -16.40 -20.27 35.44
CA ALA A 415 -16.79 -20.55 36.80
C ALA A 415 -18.17 -19.97 37.20
N LEU A 416 -18.43 -18.72 36.79
CA LEU A 416 -19.72 -18.06 36.96
C LEU A 416 -20.85 -18.79 36.21
N SER A 417 -20.61 -19.18 34.96
CA SER A 417 -21.59 -19.90 34.13
C SER A 417 -21.95 -21.26 34.68
N GLN A 418 -21.05 -21.88 35.43
CA GLN A 418 -21.28 -23.14 36.15
C GLN A 418 -21.86 -22.95 37.55
N GLY A 419 -22.24 -21.73 37.91
CA GLY A 419 -22.95 -21.42 39.15
C GLY A 419 -22.05 -21.27 40.39
N ILE A 420 -20.74 -21.03 40.22
CA ILE A 420 -19.89 -20.65 41.37
C ILE A 420 -20.19 -19.20 41.74
N PRO A 421 -20.61 -18.89 42.95
CA PRO A 421 -20.94 -17.53 43.36
C PRO A 421 -19.72 -16.60 43.33
N PRO A 422 -19.86 -15.33 42.93
CA PRO A 422 -18.74 -14.36 42.87
C PRO A 422 -18.05 -14.19 44.25
N CYS A 423 -18.79 -14.35 45.32
CA CYS A 423 -18.31 -14.25 46.70
C CYS A 423 -17.69 -15.55 47.25
N SER A 424 -17.49 -16.58 46.41
CA SER A 424 -16.80 -17.80 46.83
C SER A 424 -15.33 -17.50 47.16
N TYR A 425 -14.91 -17.88 48.37
CA TYR A 425 -13.56 -17.65 48.84
C TYR A 425 -12.63 -18.82 48.52
N THR A 426 -11.47 -18.53 48.00
CA THR A 426 -10.42 -19.52 47.67
C THR A 426 -9.12 -19.16 48.37
N LEU A 427 -8.45 -20.16 48.93
CA LEU A 427 -7.17 -20.01 49.65
C LEU A 427 -6.05 -19.67 48.67
N ASN A 428 -5.30 -18.59 48.99
CA ASN A 428 -4.08 -18.20 48.27
C ASN A 428 -2.88 -18.98 48.83
N ALA A 429 -2.68 -20.22 48.39
CA ALA A 429 -1.58 -21.05 48.84
C ALA A 429 -0.84 -21.75 47.70
N LEU A 430 0.45 -21.94 47.88
CA LEU A 430 1.25 -22.77 46.96
C LEU A 430 0.74 -24.22 47.04
N ARG A 431 0.46 -24.79 45.87
CA ARG A 431 0.12 -26.21 45.71
C ARG A 431 0.89 -26.79 44.53
N THR A 432 1.48 -27.97 44.75
CA THR A 432 2.14 -28.75 43.72
C THR A 432 1.17 -29.75 43.11
N TYR A 433 0.99 -29.73 41.84
CA TYR A 433 0.08 -30.58 41.09
C TYR A 433 0.83 -31.73 40.42
N ARG A 434 0.90 -32.87 41.09
CA ARG A 434 1.67 -34.07 40.66
C ARG A 434 1.26 -34.60 39.29
N ARG A 435 -0.06 -34.60 38.99
CA ARG A 435 -0.59 -35.06 37.67
C ARG A 435 -0.18 -34.20 36.49
N TYR A 436 0.31 -33.00 36.76
CA TYR A 436 0.78 -32.03 35.72
C TYR A 436 2.30 -31.81 35.81
N GLY A 437 3.05 -32.90 35.97
CA GLY A 437 4.52 -32.82 35.98
C GLY A 437 5.08 -32.09 37.21
N PHE A 438 4.46 -32.22 38.38
CA PHE A 438 4.83 -31.51 39.61
C PHE A 438 4.76 -29.98 39.49
N TRP A 439 3.91 -29.47 38.60
CA TRP A 439 3.72 -28.03 38.38
C TRP A 439 3.23 -27.33 39.67
N THR A 440 3.91 -26.23 40.01
CA THR A 440 3.59 -25.38 41.16
C THR A 440 3.41 -23.93 40.70
N PRO A 441 2.13 -23.49 40.45
CA PRO A 441 1.85 -22.12 40.05
C PRO A 441 2.26 -21.12 41.13
N ARG A 442 2.99 -20.07 40.74
CA ARG A 442 3.43 -19.00 41.63
C ARG A 442 2.75 -17.68 41.30
N ASN A 443 2.46 -16.89 42.34
CA ASN A 443 2.02 -15.51 42.16
C ASN A 443 3.23 -14.63 41.70
N ALA A 444 2.98 -13.66 40.81
CA ALA A 444 4.03 -12.72 40.38
C ALA A 444 4.58 -11.92 41.58
N SER A 445 3.73 -11.59 42.56
CA SER A 445 4.10 -10.88 43.79
C SER A 445 4.88 -11.72 44.78
N HIS A 446 4.98 -13.06 44.61
CA HIS A 446 5.53 -14.01 45.54
C HIS A 446 4.84 -13.99 46.96
N ARG A 447 3.67 -13.35 47.09
CA ARG A 447 2.90 -13.26 48.33
C ARG A 447 1.83 -14.39 48.38
N TYR A 448 1.75 -15.05 49.52
CA TYR A 448 0.83 -16.16 49.75
C TYR A 448 0.13 -15.98 51.10
N GLY A 449 -0.97 -16.74 51.32
CA GLY A 449 -1.79 -16.67 52.52
C GLY A 449 -3.08 -15.88 52.31
N GLY A 450 -4.00 -16.09 53.25
CA GLY A 450 -5.34 -15.49 53.20
C GLY A 450 -6.28 -16.13 52.19
N PHE A 451 -7.53 -15.68 52.23
CA PHE A 451 -8.60 -16.11 51.35
C PHE A 451 -9.03 -14.93 50.47
N PHE A 452 -9.27 -15.18 49.21
CA PHE A 452 -9.74 -14.18 48.26
C PHE A 452 -11.06 -14.63 47.64
N SER A 453 -12.01 -13.72 47.54
CA SER A 453 -13.19 -13.90 46.69
C SER A 453 -12.78 -14.06 45.24
N MET A 454 -13.69 -14.53 44.38
CA MET A 454 -13.43 -14.57 42.93
C MET A 454 -13.06 -13.17 42.41
N GLU A 455 -13.83 -12.14 42.78
CA GLU A 455 -13.55 -10.76 42.42
C GLU A 455 -12.15 -10.30 42.88
N GLY A 456 -11.82 -10.48 44.16
CA GLY A 456 -10.52 -10.14 44.73
C GLY A 456 -9.36 -10.91 44.09
N GLY A 457 -9.55 -12.15 43.71
CA GLY A 457 -8.60 -12.99 42.98
C GLY A 457 -8.33 -12.49 41.57
N LEU A 458 -9.36 -11.99 40.88
CA LEU A 458 -9.25 -11.41 39.52
C LEU A 458 -8.62 -10.02 39.57
N ILE A 459 -9.12 -9.11 40.41
CA ILE A 459 -8.61 -7.74 40.59
C ILE A 459 -7.10 -7.76 40.89
N ASN A 460 -6.67 -8.61 41.81
CA ASN A 460 -5.26 -8.72 42.20
C ASN A 460 -4.45 -9.70 41.32
N SER A 461 -5.07 -10.23 40.28
CA SER A 461 -4.42 -11.17 39.33
C SER A 461 -3.70 -12.34 40.00
N ILE A 462 -4.32 -12.97 41.03
CA ILE A 462 -3.72 -14.02 41.84
C ILE A 462 -3.74 -15.36 41.12
N ASN A 463 -2.58 -15.89 40.76
CA ASN A 463 -2.45 -17.13 39.99
C ASN A 463 -2.93 -18.36 40.74
N THR A 464 -2.58 -18.47 42.04
CA THR A 464 -2.96 -19.61 42.88
C THR A 464 -4.49 -19.73 43.06
N VAL A 465 -5.19 -18.61 43.22
CA VAL A 465 -6.65 -18.54 43.27
C VAL A 465 -7.28 -18.95 41.94
N THR A 466 -6.78 -18.41 40.83
CA THR A 466 -7.25 -18.73 39.47
C THR A 466 -7.10 -20.23 39.15
N VAL A 467 -5.94 -20.81 39.44
CA VAL A 467 -5.70 -22.26 39.22
C VAL A 467 -6.58 -23.15 40.11
N ASN A 468 -6.78 -22.74 41.36
CA ASN A 468 -7.69 -23.46 42.23
C ASN A 468 -9.14 -23.41 41.73
N LEU A 469 -9.58 -22.25 41.21
CA LEU A 469 -10.89 -22.08 40.58
C LEU A 469 -11.05 -22.98 39.36
N ALA A 470 -10.12 -22.90 38.39
CA ALA A 470 -10.13 -23.73 37.18
C ALA A 470 -10.23 -25.24 37.52
N ARG A 471 -9.54 -25.69 38.57
CA ARG A 471 -9.60 -27.10 39.02
C ARG A 471 -10.87 -27.51 39.74
N SER A 472 -11.58 -26.60 40.37
CA SER A 472 -12.89 -26.91 40.91
C SER A 472 -13.88 -27.29 39.82
N GLU A 473 -13.68 -26.73 38.64
CA GLU A 473 -14.43 -27.01 37.41
C GLU A 473 -14.16 -28.44 36.88
N GLU A 474 -12.89 -28.86 36.78
CA GLU A 474 -12.52 -30.22 36.35
C GLU A 474 -13.17 -31.29 37.28
N ARG A 475 -13.32 -31.00 38.57
CA ARG A 475 -13.96 -31.94 39.52
C ARG A 475 -15.47 -32.04 39.35
N ARG A 476 -16.13 -30.96 38.85
CA ARG A 476 -17.58 -30.99 38.59
C ARG A 476 -17.88 -31.76 37.32
N VAL A 477 -17.16 -31.47 36.23
CA VAL A 477 -17.30 -32.19 34.95
C VAL A 477 -16.99 -33.70 35.11
N GLY A 478 -16.00 -34.07 35.91
CA GLY A 478 -15.66 -35.48 36.19
C GLY A 478 -16.60 -36.23 37.16
N LYS A 479 -17.63 -35.56 37.72
CA LYS A 479 -18.64 -36.20 38.56
C LYS A 479 -19.97 -36.48 37.85
N GLU A 480 -20.12 -35.96 36.65
CA GLU A 480 -21.29 -36.16 35.78
C GLU A 480 -21.05 -37.25 34.72
N CYS A 481 -19.92 -37.95 34.78
CA CYS A 481 -19.61 -39.12 33.94
C CYS A 481 -19.70 -40.40 34.74
#